data_6d7ff2a0bbdbee8ad825c3b0c801ea2b
#
_entry.id   6d7ff2a0bbdbee8ad825c3b0c801ea2b
#
_cell.length_a   1.000
_cell.length_b   1.000
_cell.length_c   1.000
_cell.angle_alpha   90.00
_cell.angle_beta   90.00
_cell.angle_gamma   90.00
#
_symmetry.space_group_name_H-M   'P 1'
#
loop_
_entity.id
_entity.type
_entity.pdbx_description
1 polymer ?
#
loop_
_entity_poly.entity_id
_entity_poly.type
_entity_poly.pdbx_seq_one_letter_code
_entity_poly.pdbx_strand_id
1 'polypeptide(L)'
;VGTADITGTRQQFWPDDTIFTETVYDYKILASRLRELAYLNAGLRITLTDRRVVNEEGSFKSEQFYSEEGLREFVRFIESSREHLINDVIYLNSEKQGIPIEVAIMYNTGFSENVHSYVNNINTIEGGTHLAGFRRALTRTLKKYAEDSKMLEKVKVEISGDDFREGLTAVISVKVAEPQ
;
A
#
# COMPACT_ATOMS: atom_id res chain seq x y z
N VAL A 1 34.52 12.31 -2.35
CA VAL A 1 33.99 11.29 -3.28
C VAL A 1 35.00 10.15 -3.26
N GLY A 2 34.56 8.93 -2.99
CA GLY A 2 35.39 7.74 -2.92
C GLY A 2 34.65 6.53 -3.47
N THR A 3 35.28 5.36 -3.40
CA THR A 3 34.67 4.07 -3.71
C THR A 3 33.79 3.62 -2.55
N ALA A 4 32.67 2.95 -2.84
CA ALA A 4 31.78 2.34 -1.86
C ALA A 4 31.61 0.86 -2.20
N ASP A 5 31.58 0.00 -1.17
CA ASP A 5 31.40 -1.45 -1.32
C ASP A 5 29.92 -1.85 -1.53
N ILE A 6 29.02 -0.92 -1.28
CA ILE A 6 27.57 -1.11 -1.44
C ILE A 6 26.96 0.06 -2.21
N THR A 7 25.86 -0.21 -2.91
CA THR A 7 25.04 0.85 -3.53
C THR A 7 24.08 1.46 -2.54
N GLY A 8 23.86 2.77 -2.66
CA GLY A 8 22.94 3.47 -1.79
C GLY A 8 22.91 4.97 -2.05
N THR A 9 21.90 5.64 -1.49
CA THR A 9 21.76 7.10 -1.58
C THR A 9 21.59 7.67 -0.19
N ARG A 10 22.34 8.76 0.09
CA ARG A 10 22.13 9.58 1.28
C ARG A 10 21.75 10.98 0.82
N GLN A 11 20.59 11.45 1.28
CA GLN A 11 20.12 12.80 1.05
C GLN A 11 20.08 13.57 2.37
N GLN A 12 20.41 14.85 2.32
CA GLN A 12 20.33 15.76 3.45
C GLN A 12 19.82 17.11 2.96
N PHE A 13 18.83 17.66 3.67
CA PHE A 13 18.25 18.95 3.33
C PHE A 13 17.75 19.65 4.62
N TRP A 14 17.57 20.94 4.52
CA TRP A 14 16.97 21.78 5.56
C TRP A 14 15.78 22.48 4.94
N PRO A 15 14.59 22.42 5.56
CA PRO A 15 13.47 23.22 5.09
C PRO A 15 13.76 24.69 5.31
N ASP A 16 13.37 25.52 4.36
CA ASP A 16 13.54 26.97 4.42
C ASP A 16 12.45 27.55 5.34
N ASP A 17 12.84 28.18 6.44
CA ASP A 17 11.94 28.76 7.44
C ASP A 17 11.24 30.04 6.97
N THR A 18 11.68 30.62 5.86
CA THR A 18 10.99 31.73 5.21
C THR A 18 9.81 31.28 4.35
N ILE A 19 9.80 29.99 3.96
CA ILE A 19 8.75 29.38 3.11
C ILE A 19 7.83 28.50 3.95
N PHE A 20 8.40 27.67 4.83
CA PHE A 20 7.65 26.70 5.62
C PHE A 20 7.44 27.21 7.06
N THR A 21 6.21 27.29 7.49
CA THR A 21 5.85 27.70 8.85
C THR A 21 6.21 26.66 9.91
N GLU A 22 6.31 25.38 9.53
CA GLU A 22 6.71 24.25 10.35
C GLU A 22 7.92 23.56 9.75
N THR A 23 9.05 23.66 10.44
CA THR A 23 10.33 23.09 9.99
C THR A 23 10.81 21.92 10.84
N VAL A 24 10.04 21.54 11.87
CA VAL A 24 10.35 20.41 12.75
C VAL A 24 9.61 19.17 12.27
N TYR A 25 10.35 18.17 11.78
CA TYR A 25 9.77 16.92 11.31
C TYR A 25 9.21 16.07 12.45
N ASP A 26 8.00 15.54 12.25
CA ASP A 26 7.44 14.50 13.10
C ASP A 26 7.99 13.13 12.71
N TYR A 27 8.62 12.45 13.67
CA TYR A 27 9.21 11.13 13.46
C TYR A 27 8.18 10.09 13.03
N LYS A 28 6.97 10.11 13.62
CA LYS A 28 5.93 9.11 13.35
C LYS A 28 5.40 9.24 11.93
N ILE A 29 5.22 10.47 11.45
CA ILE A 29 4.78 10.74 10.07
C ILE A 29 5.81 10.21 9.08
N LEU A 30 7.10 10.53 9.31
CA LEU A 30 8.19 10.04 8.47
C LEU A 30 8.28 8.51 8.51
N ALA A 31 8.25 7.90 9.70
CA ALA A 31 8.32 6.46 9.87
C ALA A 31 7.16 5.74 9.16
N SER A 32 5.93 6.25 9.27
CA SER A 32 4.77 5.71 8.56
C SER A 32 4.98 5.76 7.05
N ARG A 33 5.41 6.89 6.53
CA ARG A 33 5.64 7.05 5.09
C ARG A 33 6.78 6.17 4.56
N LEU A 34 7.88 6.05 5.31
CA LEU A 34 9.01 5.20 4.91
C LEU A 34 8.64 3.70 4.97
N ARG A 35 7.79 3.30 5.90
CA ARG A 35 7.23 1.94 5.96
C ARG A 35 6.38 1.64 4.73
N GLU A 36 5.48 2.55 4.33
CA GLU A 36 4.71 2.42 3.08
C GLU A 36 5.64 2.27 1.86
N LEU A 37 6.68 3.12 1.76
CA LEU A 37 7.64 3.04 0.66
C LEU A 37 8.40 1.71 0.62
N ALA A 38 8.73 1.13 1.76
CA ALA A 38 9.35 -0.19 1.83
C ALA A 38 8.40 -1.29 1.30
N TYR A 39 7.12 -1.22 1.64
CA TYR A 39 6.11 -2.15 1.11
C TYR A 39 5.85 -1.96 -0.39
N LEU A 40 5.84 -0.72 -0.86
CA LEU A 40 5.62 -0.40 -2.28
C LEU A 40 6.82 -0.73 -3.17
N ASN A 41 7.99 -1.00 -2.57
CA ASN A 41 9.24 -1.31 -3.27
C ASN A 41 9.93 -2.50 -2.60
N ALA A 42 9.44 -3.70 -2.86
CA ALA A 42 10.01 -4.93 -2.31
C ALA A 42 11.53 -5.00 -2.49
N GLY A 43 12.25 -5.39 -1.45
CA GLY A 43 13.70 -5.46 -1.41
C GLY A 43 14.41 -4.12 -1.10
N LEU A 44 13.70 -3.00 -1.09
CA LEU A 44 14.27 -1.71 -0.71
C LEU A 44 14.42 -1.61 0.82
N ARG A 45 15.63 -1.29 1.28
CA ARG A 45 15.93 -1.08 2.69
C ARG A 45 16.06 0.40 2.99
N ILE A 46 15.25 0.91 3.91
CA ILE A 46 15.23 2.32 4.31
C ILE A 46 15.52 2.41 5.81
N THR A 47 16.40 3.30 6.21
CA THR A 47 16.70 3.54 7.63
C THR A 47 16.37 4.98 7.99
N LEU A 48 15.59 5.18 9.04
CA LEU A 48 15.30 6.49 9.64
C LEU A 48 16.00 6.58 10.99
N THR A 49 16.84 7.58 11.16
CA THR A 49 17.51 7.86 12.43
C THR A 49 17.20 9.27 12.90
N ASP A 50 16.60 9.40 14.08
CA ASP A 50 16.38 10.69 14.73
C ASP A 50 17.59 11.04 15.60
N ARG A 51 18.34 12.06 15.18
CA ARG A 51 19.55 12.51 15.87
C ARG A 51 19.33 13.70 16.80
N ARG A 52 18.08 14.09 17.02
CA ARG A 52 17.74 15.23 17.90
C ARG A 52 17.88 14.90 19.39
N VAL A 53 17.61 13.64 19.73
CA VAL A 53 17.63 13.17 21.12
C VAL A 53 18.45 11.89 21.21
N VAL A 54 19.36 11.86 22.16
CA VAL A 54 20.13 10.66 22.53
C VAL A 54 19.34 9.94 23.63
N ASN A 55 19.13 8.64 23.48
CA ASN A 55 18.49 7.82 24.51
C ASN A 55 19.41 7.55 25.69
N GLU A 56 18.90 6.91 26.74
CA GLU A 56 19.66 6.61 27.98
C GLU A 56 20.91 5.75 27.73
N GLU A 57 20.92 4.96 26.66
CA GLU A 57 22.04 4.10 26.26
C GLU A 57 23.10 4.82 25.41
N GLY A 58 22.95 6.12 25.17
CA GLY A 58 23.87 6.90 24.36
C GLY A 58 23.69 6.74 22.84
N SER A 59 22.62 6.09 22.41
CA SER A 59 22.31 5.86 20.99
C SER A 59 21.16 6.78 20.51
N PHE A 60 21.04 6.92 19.19
CA PHE A 60 19.91 7.63 18.56
C PHE A 60 18.77 6.65 18.27
N LYS A 61 17.53 7.15 18.32
CA LYS A 61 16.38 6.40 17.86
C LYS A 61 16.52 6.10 16.37
N SER A 62 16.60 4.82 16.01
CA SER A 62 16.74 4.36 14.63
C SER A 62 15.78 3.23 14.35
N GLU A 63 15.13 3.26 13.20
CA GLU A 63 14.22 2.22 12.72
C GLU A 63 14.55 1.88 11.27
N GLN A 64 14.54 0.59 10.94
CA GLN A 64 14.78 0.11 9.60
C GLN A 64 13.49 -0.47 9.03
N PHE A 65 13.13 -0.04 7.83
CA PHE A 65 11.98 -0.50 7.07
C PHE A 65 12.47 -1.35 5.90
N TYR A 66 11.92 -2.54 5.79
CA TYR A 66 12.23 -3.49 4.73
C TYR A 66 11.04 -4.43 4.55
N SER A 67 10.72 -4.77 3.31
CA SER A 67 9.75 -5.79 2.96
C SER A 67 10.31 -6.67 1.85
N GLU A 68 10.20 -7.97 1.99
CA GLU A 68 10.57 -8.94 0.98
C GLU A 68 9.41 -9.23 0.03
N GLU A 69 8.21 -9.34 0.56
CA GLU A 69 6.99 -9.68 -0.17
C GLU A 69 6.17 -8.46 -0.66
N GLY A 70 6.61 -7.24 -0.32
CA GLY A 70 6.02 -6.00 -0.83
C GLY A 70 4.54 -5.82 -0.45
N LEU A 71 3.66 -5.71 -1.46
CA LEU A 71 2.23 -5.48 -1.24
C LEU A 71 1.53 -6.59 -0.45
N ARG A 72 2.04 -7.81 -0.48
CA ARG A 72 1.50 -8.91 0.34
C ARG A 72 1.66 -8.64 1.83
N GLU A 73 2.84 -8.19 2.23
CA GLU A 73 3.08 -7.79 3.62
C GLU A 73 2.31 -6.51 3.97
N PHE A 74 2.17 -5.60 3.02
CA PHE A 74 1.43 -4.36 3.25
C PHE A 74 -0.04 -4.61 3.59
N VAL A 75 -0.73 -5.43 2.81
CA VAL A 75 -2.14 -5.74 3.08
C VAL A 75 -2.30 -6.49 4.40
N ARG A 76 -1.38 -7.41 4.75
CA ARG A 76 -1.37 -8.08 6.06
C ARG A 76 -1.14 -7.10 7.21
N PHE A 77 -0.27 -6.11 7.01
CA PHE A 77 -0.03 -5.05 7.99
C PHE A 77 -1.29 -4.22 8.26
N ILE A 78 -2.01 -3.83 7.20
CA ILE A 78 -3.28 -3.09 7.31
C ILE A 78 -4.33 -3.92 8.03
N GLU A 79 -4.36 -5.22 7.79
CA GLU A 79 -5.33 -6.17 8.33
C GLU A 79 -4.94 -6.76 9.70
N SER A 80 -3.79 -6.41 10.26
CA SER A 80 -3.18 -7.05 11.43
C SER A 80 -4.06 -7.12 12.69
N SER A 81 -5.08 -6.26 12.80
CA SER A 81 -6.00 -6.21 13.94
C SER A 81 -7.42 -6.70 13.63
N ARG A 82 -7.66 -7.28 12.45
CA ARG A 82 -8.98 -7.70 11.99
C ARG A 82 -9.07 -9.22 11.89
N GLU A 83 -10.29 -9.73 11.98
CA GLU A 83 -10.57 -11.15 11.74
C GLU A 83 -10.74 -11.39 10.23
N HIS A 84 -9.95 -12.32 9.68
CA HIS A 84 -9.90 -12.56 8.24
C HIS A 84 -10.90 -13.62 7.82
N LEU A 85 -11.56 -13.42 6.66
CA LEU A 85 -12.38 -14.44 5.99
C LEU A 85 -11.52 -15.41 5.16
N ILE A 86 -10.38 -14.93 4.66
CA ILE A 86 -9.40 -15.71 3.90
C ILE A 86 -8.02 -15.52 4.55
N ASN A 87 -7.27 -16.61 4.71
CA ASN A 87 -5.95 -16.56 5.35
C ASN A 87 -4.85 -16.13 4.39
N ASP A 88 -4.99 -16.46 3.12
CA ASP A 88 -4.00 -16.17 2.11
C ASP A 88 -4.29 -14.86 1.39
N VAL A 89 -3.23 -14.09 1.16
CA VAL A 89 -3.31 -12.86 0.36
C VAL A 89 -3.49 -13.23 -1.11
N ILE A 90 -4.56 -12.74 -1.72
CA ILE A 90 -4.72 -12.78 -3.17
C ILE A 90 -3.81 -11.71 -3.77
N TYR A 91 -2.83 -12.14 -4.55
CA TYR A 91 -1.84 -11.24 -5.16
C TYR A 91 -1.83 -11.37 -6.67
N LEU A 92 -1.90 -10.25 -7.34
CA LEU A 92 -1.87 -10.12 -8.79
C LEU A 92 -0.73 -9.19 -9.17
N ASN A 93 0.12 -9.65 -10.08
CA ASN A 93 1.16 -8.84 -10.72
C ASN A 93 1.02 -9.02 -12.22
N SER A 94 0.86 -7.93 -12.94
CA SER A 94 0.65 -7.92 -14.38
C SER A 94 1.15 -6.63 -14.99
N GLU A 95 1.37 -6.66 -16.28
CA GLU A 95 1.69 -5.49 -17.07
C GLU A 95 0.71 -5.38 -18.24
N LYS A 96 0.20 -4.19 -18.48
CA LYS A 96 -0.64 -3.92 -19.64
C LYS A 96 -0.22 -2.60 -20.29
N GLN A 97 0.09 -2.67 -21.60
CA GLN A 97 0.54 -1.51 -22.39
C GLN A 97 1.76 -0.79 -21.78
N GLY A 98 2.71 -1.54 -21.23
CA GLY A 98 3.88 -0.98 -20.56
C GLY A 98 3.64 -0.40 -19.16
N ILE A 99 2.44 -0.59 -18.60
CA ILE A 99 2.08 -0.13 -17.25
C ILE A 99 2.11 -1.33 -16.31
N PRO A 100 3.09 -1.42 -15.39
CA PRO A 100 3.09 -2.41 -14.32
C PRO A 100 1.94 -2.14 -13.35
N ILE A 101 1.23 -3.21 -12.98
CA ILE A 101 0.09 -3.20 -12.07
C ILE A 101 0.29 -4.29 -11.03
N GLU A 102 0.32 -3.92 -9.77
CA GLU A 102 0.33 -4.85 -8.65
C GLU A 102 -0.90 -4.63 -7.78
N VAL A 103 -1.52 -5.73 -7.33
CA VAL A 103 -2.66 -5.69 -6.44
C VAL A 103 -2.54 -6.78 -5.40
N ALA A 104 -2.72 -6.43 -4.13
CA ALA A 104 -2.84 -7.38 -3.03
C ALA A 104 -4.20 -7.19 -2.36
N ILE A 105 -4.90 -8.30 -2.09
CA ILE A 105 -6.28 -8.31 -1.59
C ILE A 105 -6.40 -9.26 -0.41
N MET A 106 -7.14 -8.83 0.61
CA MET A 106 -7.67 -9.67 1.69
C MET A 106 -9.14 -9.34 1.94
N TYR A 107 -9.83 -10.28 2.56
CA TYR A 107 -11.20 -10.07 3.04
C TYR A 107 -11.28 -10.36 4.53
N ASN A 108 -11.99 -9.50 5.25
CA ASN A 108 -12.25 -9.61 6.69
C ASN A 108 -13.77 -9.68 6.97
N THR A 109 -14.12 -9.91 8.23
CA THR A 109 -15.52 -10.04 8.67
C THR A 109 -16.26 -8.69 8.82
N GLY A 110 -15.61 -7.58 8.52
CA GLY A 110 -16.21 -6.24 8.56
C GLY A 110 -17.08 -5.94 7.34
N PHE A 111 -17.75 -4.79 7.36
CA PHE A 111 -18.66 -4.34 6.31
C PHE A 111 -18.10 -3.18 5.47
N SER A 112 -16.92 -2.67 5.80
CA SER A 112 -16.34 -1.53 5.11
C SER A 112 -15.32 -1.94 4.08
N GLU A 113 -15.31 -1.24 2.94
CA GLU A 113 -14.25 -1.28 1.95
C GLU A 113 -13.04 -0.43 2.42
N ASN A 114 -11.85 -0.99 2.37
CA ASN A 114 -10.60 -0.32 2.73
C ASN A 114 -9.58 -0.50 1.59
N VAL A 115 -9.56 0.43 0.64
CA VAL A 115 -8.69 0.34 -0.54
C VAL A 115 -7.68 1.47 -0.56
N HIS A 116 -6.42 1.11 -0.58
CA HIS A 116 -5.28 2.02 -0.73
C HIS A 116 -4.75 1.95 -2.15
N SER A 117 -4.76 3.06 -2.86
CA SER A 117 -4.29 3.12 -4.24
C SER A 117 -3.11 4.07 -4.42
N TYR A 118 -2.14 3.62 -5.23
CA TYR A 118 -0.87 4.32 -5.44
C TYR A 118 -0.55 4.43 -6.92
N VAL A 119 -0.07 5.60 -7.32
CA VAL A 119 0.53 5.87 -8.62
C VAL A 119 1.97 6.33 -8.39
N ASN A 120 2.95 5.61 -8.96
CA ASN A 120 4.37 5.91 -8.76
C ASN A 120 4.76 6.07 -7.28
N ASN A 121 4.23 5.19 -6.42
CA ASN A 121 4.39 5.19 -4.96
C ASN A 121 3.71 6.36 -4.22
N ILE A 122 2.93 7.19 -4.90
CA ILE A 122 2.18 8.29 -4.28
C ILE A 122 0.74 7.84 -4.02
N ASN A 123 0.27 8.00 -2.79
CA ASN A 123 -1.09 7.67 -2.42
C ASN A 123 -2.09 8.60 -3.14
N THR A 124 -3.03 8.01 -3.87
CA THR A 124 -4.08 8.72 -4.58
C THR A 124 -5.33 8.81 -3.71
N ILE A 125 -5.32 9.73 -2.73
CA ILE A 125 -6.37 9.87 -1.71
C ILE A 125 -7.74 10.11 -2.35
N GLU A 126 -7.80 10.90 -3.41
CA GLU A 126 -9.04 11.21 -4.15
C GLU A 126 -9.44 10.09 -5.13
N GLY A 127 -8.68 9.00 -5.15
CA GLY A 127 -8.88 7.89 -6.09
C GLY A 127 -8.27 8.14 -7.46
N GLY A 128 -8.94 7.66 -8.51
CA GLY A 128 -8.49 7.79 -9.89
C GLY A 128 -9.05 6.68 -10.78
N THR A 129 -8.73 6.76 -12.07
CA THR A 129 -9.21 5.79 -13.08
C THR A 129 -8.75 4.36 -12.80
N HIS A 130 -7.56 4.18 -12.22
CA HIS A 130 -7.01 2.87 -11.81
C HIS A 130 -7.83 2.24 -10.69
N LEU A 131 -8.23 3.02 -9.66
CA LEU A 131 -9.09 2.55 -8.58
C LEU A 131 -10.49 2.24 -9.09
N ALA A 132 -11.09 3.12 -9.88
CA ALA A 132 -12.40 2.89 -10.50
C ALA A 132 -12.38 1.65 -11.42
N GLY A 133 -11.29 1.47 -12.16
CA GLY A 133 -11.07 0.29 -13.01
C GLY A 133 -10.97 -1.00 -12.18
N PHE A 134 -10.23 -0.99 -11.09
CA PHE A 134 -10.11 -2.12 -10.16
C PHE A 134 -11.47 -2.52 -9.58
N ARG A 135 -12.21 -1.58 -8.99
CA ARG A 135 -13.55 -1.85 -8.42
C ARG A 135 -14.49 -2.48 -9.43
N ARG A 136 -14.50 -1.94 -10.65
CA ARG A 136 -15.35 -2.47 -11.74
C ARG A 136 -14.92 -3.87 -12.17
N ALA A 137 -13.62 -4.12 -12.29
CA ALA A 137 -13.08 -5.40 -12.69
C ALA A 137 -13.35 -6.47 -11.62
N LEU A 138 -13.11 -6.16 -10.34
CA LEU A 138 -13.35 -7.06 -9.21
C LEU A 138 -14.83 -7.48 -9.16
N THR A 139 -15.73 -6.49 -9.12
CA THR A 139 -17.18 -6.74 -9.08
C THR A 139 -17.64 -7.61 -10.26
N ARG A 140 -17.22 -7.26 -11.48
CA ARG A 140 -17.58 -8.04 -12.68
C ARG A 140 -17.06 -9.47 -12.62
N THR A 141 -15.84 -9.66 -12.15
CA THR A 141 -15.22 -11.01 -12.10
C THR A 141 -15.89 -11.88 -11.05
N LEU A 142 -16.13 -11.35 -9.84
CA LEU A 142 -16.80 -12.09 -8.78
C LEU A 142 -18.26 -12.41 -9.13
N LYS A 143 -18.98 -11.44 -9.71
CA LYS A 143 -20.35 -11.66 -10.17
C LYS A 143 -20.42 -12.77 -11.22
N LYS A 144 -19.55 -12.71 -12.24
CA LYS A 144 -19.46 -13.74 -13.27
C LYS A 144 -19.14 -15.12 -12.67
N TYR A 145 -18.18 -15.18 -11.76
CA TYR A 145 -17.83 -16.44 -11.08
C TYR A 145 -19.01 -17.00 -10.29
N ALA A 146 -19.74 -16.18 -9.57
CA ALA A 146 -20.90 -16.57 -8.77
C ALA A 146 -22.08 -17.05 -9.66
N GLU A 147 -22.27 -16.44 -10.84
CA GLU A 147 -23.23 -16.88 -11.85
C GLU A 147 -22.83 -18.24 -12.47
N ASP A 148 -21.59 -18.34 -12.97
CA ASP A 148 -21.05 -19.55 -13.63
C ASP A 148 -21.04 -20.75 -12.67
N SER A 149 -20.76 -20.53 -11.38
CA SER A 149 -20.78 -21.56 -10.33
C SER A 149 -22.16 -21.81 -9.72
N LYS A 150 -23.20 -21.16 -10.21
CA LYS A 150 -24.59 -21.30 -9.73
C LYS A 150 -24.76 -20.95 -8.22
N MET A 151 -23.86 -20.22 -7.66
CA MET A 151 -23.93 -19.80 -6.26
C MET A 151 -25.12 -18.89 -6.01
N LEU A 152 -25.48 -18.06 -7.00
CA LEU A 152 -26.59 -17.11 -6.90
C LEU A 152 -27.99 -17.74 -7.10
N GLU A 153 -28.09 -18.94 -7.65
CA GLU A 153 -29.40 -19.59 -7.87
C GLU A 153 -30.19 -19.84 -6.58
N LYS A 154 -29.49 -19.96 -5.44
CA LYS A 154 -30.08 -20.20 -4.12
C LYS A 154 -30.29 -18.92 -3.31
N VAL A 155 -29.79 -17.81 -3.80
CA VAL A 155 -29.85 -16.51 -3.11
C VAL A 155 -31.08 -15.76 -3.61
N LYS A 156 -32.00 -15.43 -2.68
CA LYS A 156 -33.25 -14.73 -3.02
C LYS A 156 -33.13 -13.20 -3.01
N VAL A 157 -31.90 -12.69 -2.82
CA VAL A 157 -31.61 -11.26 -2.71
C VAL A 157 -30.78 -10.85 -3.92
N GLU A 158 -31.05 -9.67 -4.47
CA GLU A 158 -30.21 -9.09 -5.50
C GLU A 158 -28.89 -8.61 -4.88
N ILE A 159 -27.77 -9.15 -5.38
CA ILE A 159 -26.42 -8.77 -4.90
C ILE A 159 -25.91 -7.61 -5.75
N SER A 160 -25.63 -6.50 -5.10
CA SER A 160 -25.07 -5.31 -5.72
C SER A 160 -23.56 -5.39 -5.88
N GLY A 161 -22.97 -4.44 -6.60
CA GLY A 161 -21.52 -4.35 -6.71
C GLY A 161 -20.83 -3.99 -5.39
N ASP A 162 -21.53 -3.32 -4.48
CA ASP A 162 -21.02 -2.91 -3.19
C ASP A 162 -20.89 -4.09 -2.23
N ASP A 163 -21.84 -5.03 -2.28
CA ASP A 163 -21.82 -6.25 -1.47
C ASP A 163 -20.55 -7.09 -1.72
N PHE A 164 -20.04 -7.10 -2.97
CA PHE A 164 -18.76 -7.75 -3.29
C PHE A 164 -17.51 -7.04 -2.73
N ARG A 165 -17.68 -5.83 -2.21
CA ARG A 165 -16.59 -5.03 -1.62
C ARG A 165 -16.72 -4.88 -0.11
N GLU A 166 -17.74 -5.43 0.50
CA GLU A 166 -17.84 -5.52 1.96
C GLU A 166 -16.71 -6.37 2.52
N GLY A 167 -16.04 -5.87 3.56
CA GLY A 167 -14.89 -6.51 4.17
C GLY A 167 -13.62 -6.56 3.30
N LEU A 168 -13.64 -5.93 2.12
CA LEU A 168 -12.49 -5.86 1.23
C LEU A 168 -11.42 -4.95 1.79
N THR A 169 -10.19 -5.45 1.92
CA THR A 169 -8.99 -4.62 2.00
C THR A 169 -8.10 -4.92 0.80
N ALA A 170 -7.71 -3.86 0.10
CA ALA A 170 -6.83 -3.98 -1.07
C ALA A 170 -5.79 -2.88 -1.12
N VAL A 171 -4.61 -3.24 -1.62
CA VAL A 171 -3.56 -2.28 -1.99
C VAL A 171 -3.31 -2.42 -3.48
N ILE A 172 -3.38 -1.29 -4.20
CA ILE A 172 -3.20 -1.21 -5.65
C ILE A 172 -2.02 -0.29 -5.94
N SER A 173 -1.06 -0.76 -6.70
CA SER A 173 0.09 0.03 -7.15
C SER A 173 0.18 -0.01 -8.67
N VAL A 174 0.24 1.13 -9.30
CA VAL A 174 0.51 1.28 -10.73
C VAL A 174 1.71 2.20 -10.94
N LYS A 175 2.50 1.91 -11.98
CA LYS A 175 3.66 2.74 -12.37
C LYS A 175 3.45 3.25 -13.78
N VAL A 176 3.37 4.57 -13.93
CA VAL A 176 3.12 5.25 -15.21
C VAL A 176 4.23 6.25 -15.50
N ALA A 177 4.57 6.41 -16.78
CA ALA A 177 5.62 7.34 -17.18
C ALA A 177 5.22 8.79 -16.97
N GLU A 178 3.94 9.12 -17.26
CA GLU A 178 3.40 10.48 -17.16
C GLU A 178 2.09 10.46 -16.36
N PRO A 179 2.17 10.55 -15.02
CA PRO A 179 0.98 10.64 -14.18
C PRO A 179 0.30 12.00 -14.35
N GLN A 180 -1.03 11.98 -14.48
CA GLN A 180 -1.87 13.18 -14.49
C GLN A 180 -2.43 13.46 -13.10
#